data_de57f1c34031dfb05fc420a7d6caf4ce
#
_entry.id   de57f1c34031dfb05fc420a7d6caf4ce
#
_cell.length_a   1.000
_cell.length_b   1.000
_cell.length_c   1.000
_cell.angle_alpha   90.00
_cell.angle_beta   90.00
_cell.angle_gamma   90.00
#
_symmetry.space_group_name_H-M   'P 1'
#
loop_
_entity.id
_entity.type
_entity.pdbx_description
1 polymer ?
#
loop_
_entity_poly.entity_id
_entity_poly.type
_entity_poly.pdbx_seq_one_letter_code
_entity_poly.pdbx_strand_id
1 'polypeptide(L)'
;DLRRDLGKGGELKGQRIGSQDVTKQYTDLESRLKAARTMETRLLAIIKDGKGEIKQLLDAEKELGVWRTKIEEMEGEKRYFDNLAALSTLTITLAEKEIKAAAGVTESEVVQ
;
A
#
# COMPACT_ATOMS: atom_id res chain seq x y z
N ASP A 1 8.89 -19.88 27.68
CA ASP A 1 9.14 -18.56 28.12
C ASP A 1 10.35 -17.93 27.48
N LEU A 2 11.50 -18.61 27.45
CA LEU A 2 12.60 -18.19 26.62
C LEU A 2 12.18 -18.13 25.15
N ARG A 3 11.32 -19.04 24.74
CA ARG A 3 10.74 -19.01 23.39
C ARG A 3 9.91 -17.77 23.15
N ARG A 4 9.13 -17.36 24.15
CA ARG A 4 8.30 -16.15 24.03
C ARG A 4 9.15 -14.91 23.95
N ASP A 5 10.19 -14.82 24.78
CA ASP A 5 11.10 -13.68 24.77
C ASP A 5 11.87 -13.58 23.46
N LEU A 6 12.36 -14.72 22.96
CA LEU A 6 13.02 -14.79 21.67
C LEU A 6 12.05 -14.44 20.54
N GLY A 7 10.82 -14.92 20.64
CA GLY A 7 9.77 -14.60 19.69
C GLY A 7 9.46 -13.12 19.66
N LYS A 8 9.36 -12.48 20.83
CA LYS A 8 9.13 -11.04 20.93
C LYS A 8 10.27 -10.24 20.34
N GLY A 9 11.52 -10.63 20.65
CA GLY A 9 12.68 -10.00 20.07
C GLY A 9 12.73 -10.16 18.57
N GLY A 10 12.40 -11.36 18.08
CA GLY A 10 12.30 -11.64 16.65
C GLY A 10 11.20 -10.85 15.98
N GLU A 11 10.05 -10.70 16.66
CA GLU A 11 8.95 -9.91 16.16
C GLU A 11 9.33 -8.44 16.01
N LEU A 12 10.01 -7.87 17.01
CA LEU A 12 10.45 -6.48 16.94
C LEU A 12 11.45 -6.25 15.82
N LYS A 13 12.41 -7.16 15.66
CA LYS A 13 13.34 -7.11 14.52
C LYS A 13 12.62 -7.33 13.21
N GLY A 14 11.67 -8.26 13.18
CA GLY A 14 10.83 -8.54 12.03
C GLY A 14 9.99 -7.34 11.64
N GLN A 15 9.48 -6.60 12.62
CA GLN A 15 8.72 -5.38 12.36
C GLN A 15 9.57 -4.29 11.71
N ARG A 16 10.82 -4.11 12.15
CA ARG A 16 11.73 -3.15 11.54
C ARG A 16 12.05 -3.53 10.10
N ILE A 17 12.41 -4.80 9.89
CA ILE A 17 12.68 -5.32 8.55
C ILE A 17 11.41 -5.26 7.71
N GLY A 18 10.26 -5.65 8.31
CA GLY A 18 8.98 -5.60 7.65
C GLY A 18 8.58 -4.20 7.22
N SER A 19 8.89 -3.19 8.05
CA SER A 19 8.61 -1.79 7.72
C SER A 19 9.40 -1.34 6.51
N GLN A 20 10.70 -1.68 6.44
CA GLN A 20 11.53 -1.38 5.28
C GLN A 20 11.06 -2.13 4.05
N ASP A 21 10.70 -3.41 4.21
CA ASP A 21 10.17 -4.23 3.13
C ASP A 21 8.86 -3.67 2.60
N VAL A 22 7.98 -3.21 3.49
CA VAL A 22 6.70 -2.61 3.11
C VAL A 22 6.93 -1.34 2.30
N THR A 23 7.86 -0.48 2.73
CA THR A 23 8.20 0.73 1.99
C THR A 23 8.73 0.41 0.60
N LYS A 24 9.62 -0.58 0.52
CA LYS A 24 10.17 -1.03 -0.76
C LYS A 24 9.08 -1.60 -1.65
N GLN A 25 8.21 -2.46 -1.09
CA GLN A 25 7.09 -3.04 -1.82
C GLN A 25 6.15 -1.97 -2.34
N TYR A 26 5.86 -0.97 -1.52
CA TYR A 26 5.00 0.15 -1.92
C TYR A 26 5.60 0.94 -3.08
N THR A 27 6.89 1.26 -2.99
CA THR A 27 7.61 1.99 -4.04
C THR A 27 7.67 1.18 -5.33
N ASP A 28 7.95 -0.12 -5.23
CA ASP A 28 7.95 -1.03 -6.39
C ASP A 28 6.57 -1.10 -7.02
N LEU A 29 5.53 -1.17 -6.19
CA LEU A 29 4.14 -1.22 -6.64
C LEU A 29 3.76 0.05 -7.39
N GLU A 30 4.14 1.22 -6.88
CA GLU A 30 3.91 2.48 -7.57
C GLU A 30 4.59 2.52 -8.93
N SER A 31 5.82 2.04 -9.01
CA SER A 31 6.58 1.98 -10.25
C SER A 31 5.93 1.05 -11.26
N ARG A 32 5.50 -0.12 -10.80
CA ARG A 32 4.79 -1.10 -11.63
C ARG A 32 3.45 -0.56 -12.12
N LEU A 33 2.73 0.11 -11.24
CA LEU A 33 1.44 0.71 -11.58
C LEU A 33 1.61 1.78 -12.65
N LYS A 34 2.64 2.62 -12.51
CA LYS A 34 2.95 3.64 -13.49
C LYS A 34 3.28 3.03 -14.85
N ALA A 35 4.10 1.99 -14.87
CA ALA A 35 4.46 1.27 -16.08
C ALA A 35 3.23 0.62 -16.73
N ALA A 36 2.37 0.03 -15.91
CA ALA A 36 1.13 -0.60 -16.39
C ALA A 36 0.17 0.41 -17.00
N ARG A 37 0.03 1.57 -16.39
CA ARG A 37 -0.79 2.67 -16.92
C ARG A 37 -0.24 3.21 -18.23
N THR A 38 1.09 3.29 -18.36
CA THR A 38 1.74 3.67 -19.60
C THR A 38 1.43 2.66 -20.71
N MET A 39 1.49 1.36 -20.38
CA MET A 39 1.13 0.31 -21.34
C MET A 39 -0.34 0.41 -21.76
N GLU A 40 -1.24 0.65 -20.80
CA GLU A 40 -2.65 0.86 -21.08
C GLU A 40 -2.86 2.01 -22.07
N THR A 41 -2.19 3.13 -21.83
CA THR A 41 -2.26 4.31 -22.69
C THR A 41 -1.78 4.00 -24.11
N ARG A 42 -0.68 3.26 -24.22
CA ARG A 42 -0.15 2.84 -25.52
C ARG A 42 -1.11 1.95 -26.28
N LEU A 43 -1.69 0.97 -25.58
CA LEU A 43 -2.65 0.05 -26.19
C LEU A 43 -3.92 0.78 -26.63
N LEU A 44 -4.40 1.72 -25.81
CA LEU A 44 -5.54 2.56 -26.17
C LEU A 44 -5.25 3.39 -27.42
N ALA A 45 -4.04 3.92 -27.54
CA ALA A 45 -3.64 4.71 -28.70
C ALA A 45 -3.64 3.85 -29.97
N ILE A 46 -3.14 2.62 -29.88
CA ILE A 46 -3.15 1.67 -31.01
C ILE A 46 -4.59 1.37 -31.45
N ILE A 47 -5.47 1.12 -30.49
CA ILE A 47 -6.88 0.79 -30.76
C ILE A 47 -7.60 1.99 -31.37
N LYS A 48 -7.39 3.19 -30.82
CA LYS A 48 -8.03 4.42 -31.34
C LYS A 48 -7.54 4.78 -32.73
N ASP A 49 -6.27 4.54 -33.01
CA ASP A 49 -5.68 4.82 -34.32
C ASP A 49 -6.31 3.94 -35.40
N GLY A 50 -6.62 2.69 -35.06
CA GLY A 50 -7.39 1.80 -35.95
C GLY A 50 -6.73 1.46 -37.28
N LYS A 51 -5.44 1.77 -37.41
CA LYS A 51 -4.71 1.58 -38.69
C LYS A 51 -4.10 0.19 -38.85
N GLY A 52 -4.17 -0.63 -37.82
CA GLY A 52 -3.61 -1.97 -37.85
C GLY A 52 -4.59 -2.96 -38.46
N GLU A 53 -4.11 -4.17 -38.73
CA GLU A 53 -4.97 -5.27 -39.13
C GLU A 53 -5.94 -5.64 -38.02
N ILE A 54 -7.09 -6.20 -38.35
CA ILE A 54 -8.11 -6.57 -37.36
C ILE A 54 -7.53 -7.48 -36.30
N LYS A 55 -6.67 -8.44 -36.69
CA LYS A 55 -6.03 -9.34 -35.76
C LYS A 55 -5.17 -8.58 -34.73
N GLN A 56 -4.41 -7.59 -35.17
CA GLN A 56 -3.58 -6.76 -34.31
C GLN A 56 -4.43 -5.93 -33.34
N LEU A 57 -5.55 -5.40 -33.81
CA LEU A 57 -6.47 -4.64 -32.97
C LEU A 57 -7.13 -5.53 -31.93
N LEU A 58 -7.51 -6.74 -32.29
CA LEU A 58 -8.08 -7.71 -31.35
C LEU A 58 -7.06 -8.14 -30.31
N ASP A 59 -5.81 -8.36 -30.74
CA ASP A 59 -4.71 -8.69 -29.81
C ASP A 59 -4.47 -7.53 -28.84
N ALA A 60 -4.50 -6.29 -29.34
CA ALA A 60 -4.33 -5.10 -28.51
C ALA A 60 -5.47 -4.97 -27.49
N GLU A 61 -6.71 -5.25 -27.89
CA GLU A 61 -7.84 -5.22 -26.97
C GLU A 61 -7.72 -6.30 -25.90
N LYS A 62 -7.27 -7.49 -26.27
CA LYS A 62 -7.03 -8.58 -25.33
C LYS A 62 -5.96 -8.21 -24.33
N GLU A 63 -4.83 -7.68 -24.81
CA GLU A 63 -3.74 -7.20 -23.95
C GLU A 63 -4.21 -6.08 -23.04
N LEU A 64 -5.02 -5.16 -23.55
CA LEU A 64 -5.58 -4.07 -22.76
C LEU A 64 -6.39 -4.62 -21.59
N GLY A 65 -7.21 -5.64 -21.82
CA GLY A 65 -7.98 -6.30 -20.77
C GLY A 65 -7.07 -6.90 -19.70
N VAL A 66 -6.01 -7.57 -20.12
CA VAL A 66 -5.01 -8.17 -19.20
C VAL A 66 -4.35 -7.08 -18.35
N TRP A 67 -3.91 -5.99 -18.97
CA TRP A 67 -3.24 -4.89 -18.26
C TRP A 67 -4.19 -4.16 -17.33
N ARG A 68 -5.46 -3.98 -17.70
CA ARG A 68 -6.47 -3.39 -16.83
C ARG A 68 -6.72 -4.22 -15.59
N THR A 69 -6.74 -5.54 -15.73
CA THR A 69 -6.86 -6.44 -14.59
C THR A 69 -5.65 -6.31 -13.66
N LYS A 70 -4.45 -6.25 -14.23
CA LYS A 70 -3.22 -6.05 -13.46
C LYS A 70 -3.24 -4.71 -12.72
N ILE A 71 -3.70 -3.65 -13.39
CA ILE A 71 -3.83 -2.31 -12.79
C ILE A 71 -4.80 -2.35 -11.61
N GLU A 72 -5.95 -2.99 -11.77
CA GLU A 72 -6.93 -3.12 -10.69
C GLU A 72 -6.35 -3.85 -9.49
N GLU A 73 -5.61 -4.94 -9.71
CA GLU A 73 -4.95 -5.68 -8.66
C GLU A 73 -3.92 -4.82 -7.93
N MET A 74 -3.11 -4.08 -8.69
CA MET A 74 -2.09 -3.18 -8.13
C MET A 74 -2.72 -2.03 -7.36
N GLU A 75 -3.81 -1.46 -7.87
CA GLU A 75 -4.55 -0.41 -7.17
C GLU A 75 -5.17 -0.93 -5.87
N GLY A 76 -5.66 -2.17 -5.88
CA GLY A 76 -6.15 -2.83 -4.69
C GLY A 76 -5.06 -3.01 -3.64
N GLU A 77 -3.88 -3.47 -4.06
CA GLU A 77 -2.73 -3.61 -3.18
C GLU A 77 -2.29 -2.26 -2.63
N LYS A 78 -2.27 -1.23 -3.47
CA LYS A 78 -1.91 0.12 -3.05
C LYS A 78 -2.88 0.64 -1.99
N ARG A 79 -4.17 0.45 -2.19
CA ARG A 79 -5.19 0.81 -1.19
C ARG A 79 -4.98 0.08 0.12
N TYR A 80 -4.60 -1.19 0.05
CA TYR A 80 -4.29 -1.97 1.24
C TYR A 80 -3.13 -1.35 2.02
N PHE A 81 -2.04 -1.00 1.35
CA PHE A 81 -0.90 -0.32 2.00
C PHE A 81 -1.27 1.06 2.54
N ASP A 82 -2.06 1.82 1.79
CA ASP A 82 -2.54 3.13 2.22
C ASP A 82 -3.40 3.00 3.49
N ASN A 83 -4.27 2.01 3.54
CA ASN A 83 -5.11 1.74 4.71
C ASN A 83 -4.28 1.31 5.91
N LEU A 84 -3.26 0.48 5.71
CA LEU A 84 -2.34 0.11 6.78
C LEU A 84 -1.62 1.31 7.36
N ALA A 85 -1.14 2.20 6.50
CA ALA A 85 -0.47 3.42 6.93
C ALA A 85 -1.42 4.34 7.70
N ALA A 86 -2.65 4.49 7.22
CA ALA A 86 -3.67 5.28 7.88
C ALA A 86 -4.02 4.72 9.25
N LEU A 87 -4.18 3.40 9.35
CA LEU A 87 -4.47 2.73 10.62
C LEU A 87 -3.34 2.91 11.62
N SER A 88 -2.10 2.78 11.16
CA SER A 88 -0.92 2.97 12.01
C SER A 88 -0.86 4.40 12.56
N THR A 89 -1.10 5.39 11.71
CA THR A 89 -1.13 6.80 12.10
C THR A 89 -2.26 7.07 13.10
N LEU A 90 -3.43 6.49 12.85
CA LEU A 90 -4.59 6.64 13.74
C LEU A 90 -4.30 6.04 15.12
N THR A 91 -3.69 4.87 15.16
CA THR A 91 -3.33 4.19 16.41
C THR A 91 -2.34 5.03 17.22
N ILE A 92 -1.33 5.58 16.58
CA ILE A 92 -0.35 6.46 17.22
C ILE A 92 -1.03 7.71 17.80
N THR A 93 -1.91 8.34 17.03
CA THR A 93 -2.64 9.54 17.45
C THR A 93 -3.52 9.25 18.66
N LEU A 94 -4.24 8.11 18.65
CA LEU A 94 -5.08 7.70 19.77
C LEU A 94 -4.24 7.44 21.04
N ALA A 95 -3.10 6.79 20.88
CA ALA A 95 -2.20 6.52 21.99
C ALA A 95 -1.68 7.82 22.61
N GLU A 96 -1.31 8.81 21.80
CA GLU A 96 -0.90 10.13 22.28
C GLU A 96 -2.02 10.84 23.03
N LYS A 97 -3.25 10.79 22.53
CA LYS A 97 -4.40 11.39 23.22
C LYS A 97 -4.66 10.74 24.56
N GLU A 98 -4.55 9.43 24.63
CA GLU A 98 -4.72 8.70 25.89
C GLU A 98 -3.67 9.10 26.92
N ILE A 99 -2.42 9.22 26.49
CA ILE A 99 -1.31 9.64 27.37
C ILE A 99 -1.55 11.06 27.88
N LYS A 100 -1.93 11.98 27.00
CA LYS A 100 -2.22 13.37 27.38
C LYS A 100 -3.42 13.46 28.30
N ALA A 101 -4.46 12.70 28.05
CA ALA A 101 -5.66 12.69 28.90
C ALA A 101 -5.34 12.15 30.28
N ALA A 102 -4.54 11.07 30.37
CA ALA A 102 -4.11 10.49 31.63
C ALA A 102 -3.23 11.48 32.42
N ALA A 103 -2.29 12.14 31.73
CA ALA A 103 -1.45 13.15 32.36
C ALA A 103 -2.26 14.34 32.87
N GLY A 104 -3.24 14.79 32.09
CA GLY A 104 -4.12 15.89 32.47
C GLY A 104 -4.97 15.54 33.67
N VAL A 105 -5.51 14.32 33.72
CA VAL A 105 -6.31 13.84 34.85
C VAL A 105 -5.46 13.76 36.10
N THR A 106 -4.22 13.25 35.99
CA THR A 106 -3.30 13.16 37.09
C THR A 106 -2.93 14.52 37.66
N GLU A 107 -2.67 15.49 36.78
CA GLU A 107 -2.38 16.87 37.20
C GLU A 107 -3.59 17.52 37.87
N SER A 108 -4.77 17.26 37.37
CA SER A 108 -6.01 17.76 37.93
C SER A 108 -6.21 17.23 39.37
N GLU A 109 -5.94 15.95 39.58
CA GLU A 109 -6.03 15.32 40.89
C GLU A 109 -5.01 15.91 41.86
N VAL A 110 -3.80 16.17 41.43
CA VAL A 110 -2.73 16.74 42.25
C VAL A 110 -3.09 18.19 42.63
N VAL A 111 -3.67 18.94 41.73
CA VAL A 111 -4.09 20.32 41.98
C VAL A 111 -5.25 20.38 42.98
N GLN A 112 -6.15 19.45 42.92
CA GLN A 112 -7.27 19.35 43.85
C GLN A 112 -6.84 18.80 45.22
#